data_f98ec65188e799463381fc127bb089fc
#
_entry.id   f98ec65188e799463381fc127bb089fc
#
_cell.length_a   1.000
_cell.length_b   1.000
_cell.length_c   1.000
_cell.angle_alpha   90.00
_cell.angle_beta   90.00
_cell.angle_gamma   90.00
#
_symmetry.space_group_name_H-M   'P 1'
#
loop_
_entity.id
_entity.type
_entity.pdbx_description
1 polymer ?
#
loop_
_entity_poly.entity_id
_entity_poly.type
_entity_poly.pdbx_seq_one_letter_code
_entity_poly.pdbx_strand_id
1 'polypeptide(L)'
;MKILQRVFLGLFAALVVSNPLQAHEFWMEPENPLVSVGDTLKIKLRVGQHLKGNQQPYIESWFEEFQIRDAEGIRPVKGMQGDMPAFAMKVRTPGLQIVNYLSSTDDMRYRSKEQFERFIEYEGLTGVLERHQERGLPEFGFREDYVRCAKALVVGGTAEGQDLLVGMPLELLAEENPYLTKSTSLPVRLFWQGEPLPDIQ
;
A
#
# COMPACT_ATOMS: atom_id res chain seq x y z
N MET A 1 -64.41 -3.95 -34.00
CA MET A 1 -63.14 -4.63 -33.67
C MET A 1 -62.17 -3.55 -33.27
N LYS A 2 -61.92 -3.42 -31.93
CA LYS A 2 -60.98 -2.41 -31.37
C LYS A 2 -59.77 -3.14 -30.89
N ILE A 3 -58.61 -2.89 -31.52
CA ILE A 3 -57.34 -3.46 -31.17
C ILE A 3 -56.76 -2.61 -30.03
N LEU A 4 -56.63 -3.21 -28.87
CA LEU A 4 -56.02 -2.58 -27.69
C LEU A 4 -54.50 -2.68 -27.82
N GLN A 5 -53.85 -1.58 -28.11
CA GLN A 5 -52.39 -1.46 -28.08
C GLN A 5 -51.93 -1.31 -26.62
N ARG A 6 -51.31 -2.37 -26.09
CA ARG A 6 -50.62 -2.33 -24.75
C ARG A 6 -49.23 -1.78 -24.97
N VAL A 7 -49.02 -0.54 -24.54
CA VAL A 7 -47.69 0.07 -24.42
C VAL A 7 -47.02 -0.52 -23.16
N PHE A 8 -46.01 -1.33 -23.34
CA PHE A 8 -45.12 -1.80 -22.28
C PHE A 8 -44.10 -0.67 -22.01
N LEU A 9 -44.32 0.08 -20.97
CA LEU A 9 -43.34 1.05 -20.46
C LEU A 9 -42.31 0.28 -19.63
N GLY A 10 -41.19 -0.12 -20.27
CA GLY A 10 -40.06 -0.73 -19.60
C GLY A 10 -39.30 0.30 -18.76
N LEU A 11 -39.49 0.24 -17.45
CA LEU A 11 -38.73 1.02 -16.48
C LEU A 11 -37.32 0.44 -16.41
N PHE A 12 -36.39 1.03 -17.17
CA PHE A 12 -34.97 0.70 -17.09
C PHE A 12 -34.43 1.39 -15.81
N ALA A 13 -34.50 0.70 -14.71
CA ALA A 13 -33.80 1.13 -13.48
C ALA A 13 -32.30 1.00 -13.71
N ALA A 14 -31.64 2.07 -14.10
CA ALA A 14 -30.21 2.15 -14.11
C ALA A 14 -29.73 2.03 -12.64
N LEU A 15 -29.31 0.83 -12.26
CA LEU A 15 -28.53 0.64 -11.04
C LEU A 15 -27.22 1.41 -11.22
N VAL A 16 -27.18 2.63 -10.70
CA VAL A 16 -25.93 3.36 -10.47
C VAL A 16 -25.21 2.60 -9.36
N VAL A 17 -24.35 1.66 -9.75
CA VAL A 17 -23.40 1.06 -8.83
C VAL A 17 -22.41 2.18 -8.49
N SER A 18 -22.71 2.91 -7.42
CA SER A 18 -21.75 3.79 -6.80
C SER A 18 -20.65 2.88 -6.22
N ASN A 19 -19.54 2.74 -6.94
CA ASN A 19 -18.34 2.19 -6.34
C ASN A 19 -17.99 3.11 -5.17
N PRO A 20 -17.97 2.63 -3.93
CA PRO A 20 -17.46 3.43 -2.83
C PRO A 20 -16.01 3.83 -3.19
N LEU A 21 -15.66 5.09 -3.04
CA LEU A 21 -14.27 5.49 -3.03
C LEU A 21 -13.68 4.87 -1.76
N GLN A 22 -12.91 3.84 -1.96
CA GLN A 22 -12.20 3.17 -0.92
C GLN A 22 -10.74 3.55 -1.07
N ALA A 23 -10.09 3.90 0.05
CA ALA A 23 -8.65 4.02 0.07
C ALA A 23 -8.05 2.68 -0.36
N HIS A 24 -7.16 2.72 -1.33
CA HIS A 24 -6.52 1.50 -1.82
C HIS A 24 -5.31 1.18 -0.94
N GLU A 25 -5.27 -0.04 -0.44
CA GLU A 25 -4.09 -0.63 0.16
C GLU A 25 -2.98 -0.72 -0.89
N PHE A 26 -1.74 -0.52 -0.45
CA PHE A 26 -0.54 -0.75 -1.25
C PHE A 26 0.34 -1.75 -0.50
N TRP A 27 0.79 -2.79 -1.20
CA TRP A 27 1.67 -3.79 -0.61
C TRP A 27 2.67 -4.37 -1.60
N MET A 28 3.69 -4.98 -1.07
CA MET A 28 4.65 -5.78 -1.81
C MET A 28 4.34 -7.27 -1.64
N GLU A 29 4.25 -7.99 -2.77
CA GLU A 29 3.97 -9.43 -2.82
C GLU A 29 5.16 -10.16 -3.42
N PRO A 30 6.05 -10.76 -2.62
CA PRO A 30 7.09 -11.65 -3.12
C PRO A 30 6.47 -12.86 -3.82
N GLU A 31 6.96 -13.21 -5.02
CA GLU A 31 6.54 -14.45 -5.72
C GLU A 31 6.96 -15.69 -4.94
N ASN A 32 8.13 -15.64 -4.34
CA ASN A 32 8.61 -16.60 -3.37
C ASN A 32 9.39 -15.82 -2.29
N PRO A 33 8.97 -15.87 -1.02
CA PRO A 33 9.69 -15.18 0.05
C PRO A 33 10.96 -15.92 0.52
N LEU A 34 11.20 -17.15 0.05
CA LEU A 34 12.37 -17.96 0.37
C LEU A 34 13.18 -18.19 -0.91
N VAL A 35 14.27 -17.49 -1.07
CA VAL A 35 15.09 -17.51 -2.30
C VAL A 35 16.53 -17.88 -1.97
N SER A 36 17.15 -18.76 -2.78
CA SER A 36 18.56 -19.12 -2.59
C SER A 36 19.48 -17.95 -2.96
N VAL A 37 20.66 -17.90 -2.33
CA VAL A 37 21.71 -16.97 -2.75
C VAL A 37 22.09 -17.26 -4.21
N GLY A 38 22.15 -16.24 -5.04
CA GLY A 38 22.40 -16.32 -6.48
C GLY A 38 21.15 -16.38 -7.35
N ASP A 39 19.98 -16.73 -6.78
CA ASP A 39 18.71 -16.73 -7.49
C ASP A 39 18.09 -15.30 -7.51
N THR A 40 17.08 -15.14 -8.36
CA THR A 40 16.40 -13.86 -8.53
C THR A 40 15.18 -13.79 -7.63
N LEU A 41 15.20 -12.89 -6.66
CA LEU A 41 14.01 -12.46 -5.91
C LEU A 41 13.15 -11.56 -6.79
N LYS A 42 11.86 -11.89 -6.87
CA LYS A 42 10.86 -11.10 -7.58
C LYS A 42 9.76 -10.68 -6.65
N ILE A 43 9.38 -9.38 -6.69
CA ILE A 43 8.31 -8.84 -5.87
C ILE A 43 7.37 -8.01 -6.76
N LYS A 44 6.09 -8.27 -6.64
CA LYS A 44 5.03 -7.48 -7.27
C LYS A 44 4.63 -6.33 -6.36
N LEU A 45 4.51 -5.14 -6.90
CA LEU A 45 3.80 -4.04 -6.26
C LEU A 45 2.31 -4.20 -6.55
N ARG A 46 1.48 -4.08 -5.52
CA ARG A 46 0.03 -4.25 -5.63
C ARG A 46 -0.71 -3.04 -5.09
N VAL A 47 -1.80 -2.70 -5.76
CA VAL A 47 -2.79 -1.73 -5.29
C VAL A 47 -4.18 -2.36 -5.34
N GLY A 48 -4.90 -2.31 -4.25
CA GLY A 48 -6.23 -2.91 -4.17
C GLY A 48 -6.81 -2.91 -2.77
N GLN A 49 -7.61 -3.92 -2.44
CA GLN A 49 -8.26 -4.04 -1.13
C GLN A 49 -8.31 -5.49 -0.68
N HIS A 50 -8.23 -5.69 0.64
CA HIS A 50 -8.27 -7.03 1.24
C HIS A 50 -7.26 -7.99 0.58
N LEU A 51 -6.05 -7.48 0.31
CA LEU A 51 -4.96 -8.19 -0.37
C LEU A 51 -5.32 -8.70 -1.79
N LYS A 52 -6.36 -8.12 -2.41
CA LYS A 52 -6.74 -8.35 -3.81
C LYS A 52 -6.56 -7.07 -4.60
N GLY A 53 -5.73 -7.10 -5.62
CA GLY A 53 -5.43 -5.86 -6.36
C GLY A 53 -4.65 -6.08 -7.64
N ASN A 54 -4.53 -4.99 -8.38
CA ASN A 54 -3.79 -4.96 -9.63
C ASN A 54 -2.29 -4.82 -9.38
N GLN A 55 -1.51 -5.49 -10.19
CA GLN A 55 -0.07 -5.32 -10.19
C GLN A 55 0.30 -3.96 -10.77
N GLN A 56 1.27 -3.29 -10.15
CA GLN A 56 1.83 -2.03 -10.60
C GLN A 56 3.20 -2.25 -11.23
N PRO A 57 3.52 -1.52 -12.31
CA PRO A 57 4.83 -1.59 -12.96
C PRO A 57 5.89 -0.82 -12.17
N TYR A 58 7.17 -1.03 -12.52
CA TYR A 58 8.27 -0.16 -12.12
C TYR A 58 8.15 1.17 -12.85
N ILE A 59 7.93 2.26 -12.11
CA ILE A 59 7.90 3.64 -12.62
C ILE A 59 8.75 4.49 -11.68
N GLU A 60 9.92 4.90 -12.14
CA GLU A 60 10.91 5.60 -11.30
C GLU A 60 10.38 6.89 -10.67
N SER A 61 9.51 7.62 -11.36
CA SER A 61 8.90 8.85 -10.84
C SER A 61 7.83 8.63 -9.78
N TRP A 62 7.44 7.39 -9.51
CA TRP A 62 6.38 7.06 -8.54
C TRP A 62 6.92 6.80 -7.13
N PHE A 63 8.24 6.80 -6.93
CA PHE A 63 8.82 6.56 -5.61
C PHE A 63 10.02 7.45 -5.35
N GLU A 64 10.21 7.77 -4.09
CA GLU A 64 11.42 8.42 -3.57
C GLU A 64 12.46 7.38 -3.17
N GLU A 65 11.98 6.24 -2.59
CA GLU A 65 12.82 5.14 -2.22
C GLU A 65 12.23 3.81 -2.70
N PHE A 66 13.04 3.03 -3.38
CA PHE A 66 12.77 1.63 -3.64
C PHE A 66 14.11 0.89 -3.55
N GLN A 67 14.31 0.14 -2.47
CA GLN A 67 15.62 -0.39 -2.15
C GLN A 67 15.52 -1.73 -1.41
N ILE A 68 16.63 -2.47 -1.44
CA ILE A 68 16.86 -3.68 -0.68
C ILE A 68 18.01 -3.45 0.31
N ARG A 69 17.83 -3.88 1.53
CA ARG A 69 18.84 -3.94 2.57
C ARG A 69 19.18 -5.40 2.87
N ASP A 70 20.46 -5.73 2.83
CA ASP A 70 21.01 -7.04 3.18
C ASP A 70 22.35 -6.88 3.92
N ALA A 71 23.11 -7.96 4.11
CA ALA A 71 24.39 -7.93 4.82
C ALA A 71 25.47 -7.08 4.11
N GLU A 72 25.34 -6.81 2.80
CA GLU A 72 26.24 -5.91 2.05
C GLU A 72 25.84 -4.43 2.21
N GLY A 73 24.68 -4.14 2.81
CA GLY A 73 24.15 -2.79 3.01
C GLY A 73 22.89 -2.50 2.20
N ILE A 74 22.69 -1.22 1.90
CA ILE A 74 21.51 -0.74 1.18
C ILE A 74 21.83 -0.58 -0.30
N ARG A 75 20.97 -1.11 -1.16
CA ARG A 75 21.08 -0.99 -2.61
C ARG A 75 19.77 -0.53 -3.22
N PRO A 76 19.78 0.48 -4.10
CA PRO A 76 18.58 0.87 -4.81
C PRO A 76 18.13 -0.23 -5.77
N VAL A 77 16.82 -0.39 -5.90
CA VAL A 77 16.20 -1.21 -6.93
C VAL A 77 16.35 -0.50 -8.27
N LYS A 78 16.82 -1.21 -9.27
CA LYS A 78 16.94 -0.71 -10.63
C LYS A 78 16.12 -1.61 -11.54
N GLY A 79 15.21 -1.00 -12.30
CA GLY A 79 14.36 -1.64 -13.29
C GLY A 79 14.25 -0.78 -14.54
N MET A 80 13.63 -1.32 -15.56
CA MET A 80 13.22 -0.56 -16.74
C MET A 80 11.80 -0.06 -16.53
N GLN A 81 11.52 1.13 -17.06
CA GLN A 81 10.20 1.71 -17.04
C GLN A 81 9.15 0.72 -17.60
N GLY A 82 8.17 0.37 -16.78
CA GLY A 82 7.14 -0.59 -17.15
C GLY A 82 7.40 -2.04 -16.76
N ASP A 83 8.54 -2.37 -16.17
CA ASP A 83 8.84 -3.74 -15.72
C ASP A 83 7.76 -4.29 -14.78
N MET A 84 7.35 -5.53 -15.04
CA MET A 84 6.46 -6.33 -14.19
C MET A 84 7.00 -7.75 -14.06
N PRO A 85 7.41 -8.19 -12.87
CA PRO A 85 7.30 -7.50 -11.58
C PRO A 85 8.25 -6.30 -11.47
N ALA A 86 7.83 -5.30 -10.68
CA ALA A 86 8.58 -4.06 -10.50
C ALA A 86 9.92 -4.25 -9.78
N PHE A 87 10.08 -5.36 -9.06
CA PHE A 87 11.32 -5.74 -8.42
C PHE A 87 11.78 -7.11 -8.95
N ALA A 88 13.00 -7.14 -9.47
CA ALA A 88 13.66 -8.38 -9.87
C ALA A 88 15.18 -8.23 -9.66
N MET A 89 15.70 -8.71 -8.53
CA MET A 89 17.12 -8.58 -8.18
C MET A 89 17.69 -9.92 -7.70
N LYS A 90 18.96 -10.16 -7.99
CA LYS A 90 19.67 -11.31 -7.42
C LYS A 90 19.89 -11.15 -5.93
N VAL A 91 19.55 -12.17 -5.17
CA VAL A 91 19.95 -12.32 -3.77
C VAL A 91 21.46 -12.54 -3.73
N ARG A 92 22.18 -11.69 -2.99
CA ARG A 92 23.65 -11.71 -2.95
C ARG A 92 24.21 -12.35 -1.70
N THR A 93 23.51 -12.17 -0.59
CA THR A 93 23.95 -12.59 0.74
C THR A 93 22.92 -13.48 1.41
N PRO A 94 23.36 -14.41 2.27
CA PRO A 94 22.42 -15.13 3.13
C PRO A 94 21.83 -14.21 4.20
N GLY A 95 20.68 -14.61 4.74
CA GLY A 95 19.99 -13.92 5.82
C GLY A 95 18.69 -13.23 5.41
N LEU A 96 18.07 -12.57 6.37
CA LEU A 96 16.86 -11.78 6.16
C LEU A 96 17.20 -10.55 5.30
N GLN A 97 16.42 -10.37 4.25
CA GLN A 97 16.48 -9.20 3.38
C GLN A 97 15.29 -8.31 3.66
N ILE A 98 15.49 -7.01 3.74
CA ILE A 98 14.44 -6.01 3.91
C ILE A 98 14.30 -5.24 2.61
N VAL A 99 13.12 -5.30 2.00
CA VAL A 99 12.80 -4.48 0.82
C VAL A 99 11.80 -3.43 1.25
N ASN A 100 12.10 -2.16 0.98
CA ASN A 100 11.22 -1.05 1.28
C ASN A 100 10.91 -0.20 0.05
N TYR A 101 9.72 0.36 0.06
CA TYR A 101 9.18 1.25 -0.95
C TYR A 101 8.52 2.45 -0.25
N LEU A 102 8.95 3.64 -0.60
CA LEU A 102 8.31 4.91 -0.25
C LEU A 102 7.92 5.60 -1.54
N SER A 103 6.62 5.82 -1.74
CA SER A 103 6.18 6.54 -2.93
C SER A 103 6.58 8.00 -2.88
N SER A 104 6.67 8.63 -4.06
CA SER A 104 6.55 10.08 -4.16
C SER A 104 5.19 10.52 -3.63
N THR A 105 5.10 11.79 -3.21
CA THR A 105 3.81 12.36 -2.81
C THR A 105 2.87 12.39 -4.02
N ASP A 106 1.68 11.86 -3.83
CA ASP A 106 0.60 11.89 -4.80
C ASP A 106 -0.59 12.66 -4.22
N ASP A 107 -1.53 13.09 -5.04
CA ASP A 107 -2.69 13.85 -4.59
C ASP A 107 -4.00 13.24 -5.06
N MET A 108 -5.01 13.37 -4.22
CA MET A 108 -6.37 13.06 -4.57
C MET A 108 -7.29 14.27 -4.37
N ARG A 109 -8.15 14.51 -5.35
CA ARG A 109 -9.18 15.55 -5.28
C ARG A 109 -10.56 14.94 -5.23
N TYR A 110 -11.33 15.39 -4.26
CA TYR A 110 -12.70 14.95 -4.08
C TYR A 110 -13.63 15.82 -4.93
N ARG A 111 -14.55 15.18 -5.66
CA ARG A 111 -15.47 15.87 -6.57
C ARG A 111 -16.58 16.61 -5.84
N SER A 112 -16.89 16.19 -4.60
CA SER A 112 -17.92 16.83 -3.77
C SER A 112 -17.59 16.69 -2.29
N LYS A 113 -18.26 17.48 -1.45
CA LYS A 113 -18.15 17.39 0.01
C LYS A 113 -18.62 16.03 0.52
N GLU A 114 -19.72 15.52 -0.01
CA GLU A 114 -20.29 14.22 0.39
C GLU A 114 -19.34 13.07 0.05
N GLN A 115 -18.53 13.19 -1.00
CA GLN A 115 -17.50 12.21 -1.34
C GLN A 115 -16.39 12.22 -0.30
N PHE A 116 -15.94 13.41 0.10
CA PHE A 116 -14.93 13.58 1.14
C PHE A 116 -15.43 13.10 2.51
N GLU A 117 -16.67 13.45 2.89
CA GLU A 117 -17.30 13.00 4.13
C GLU A 117 -17.38 11.48 4.22
N ARG A 118 -17.80 10.80 3.14
CA ARG A 118 -17.79 9.32 3.09
C ARG A 118 -16.39 8.74 3.24
N PHE A 119 -15.38 9.38 2.69
CA PHE A 119 -13.99 8.93 2.82
C PHE A 119 -13.53 9.03 4.28
N ILE A 120 -13.68 10.19 4.93
CA ILE A 120 -13.25 10.36 6.33
C ILE A 120 -14.03 9.46 7.29
N GLU A 121 -15.33 9.21 7.03
CA GLU A 121 -16.13 8.27 7.80
C GLU A 121 -15.62 6.83 7.64
N TYR A 122 -15.36 6.42 6.40
CA TYR A 122 -14.85 5.07 6.08
C TYR A 122 -13.48 4.81 6.72
N GLU A 123 -12.59 5.79 6.67
CA GLU A 123 -11.23 5.71 7.25
C GLU A 123 -11.22 5.96 8.77
N GLY A 124 -12.36 6.28 9.39
CA GLY A 124 -12.45 6.57 10.83
C GLY A 124 -11.71 7.85 11.24
N LEU A 125 -11.53 8.79 10.32
CA LEU A 125 -10.78 10.04 10.54
C LEU A 125 -11.64 11.08 11.26
N THR A 126 -11.54 11.15 12.58
CA THR A 126 -12.31 12.08 13.41
C THR A 126 -11.72 13.49 13.41
N GLY A 127 -12.56 14.51 13.54
CA GLY A 127 -12.17 15.92 13.69
C GLY A 127 -11.54 16.55 12.45
N VAL A 128 -11.62 15.90 11.27
CA VAL A 128 -11.01 16.41 10.02
C VAL A 128 -11.77 17.62 9.51
N LEU A 129 -13.12 17.58 9.49
CA LEU A 129 -13.94 18.70 9.01
C LEU A 129 -13.83 19.90 9.93
N GLU A 130 -13.83 19.68 11.24
CA GLU A 130 -13.67 20.74 12.24
C GLU A 130 -12.33 21.46 12.04
N ARG A 131 -11.22 20.73 11.95
CA ARG A 131 -9.89 21.31 11.68
C ARG A 131 -9.82 22.00 10.32
N HIS A 132 -10.54 21.51 9.31
CA HIS A 132 -10.63 22.13 8.00
C HIS A 132 -11.32 23.51 8.09
N GLN A 133 -12.43 23.60 8.83
CA GLN A 133 -13.15 24.84 9.07
C GLN A 133 -12.33 25.84 9.91
N GLU A 134 -11.69 25.37 11.00
CA GLU A 134 -10.82 26.20 11.85
C GLU A 134 -9.68 26.86 11.05
N ARG A 135 -9.21 26.21 10.00
CA ARG A 135 -8.21 26.73 9.07
C ARG A 135 -8.80 27.74 8.05
N GLY A 136 -10.10 27.98 8.07
CA GLY A 136 -10.79 28.86 7.13
C GLY A 136 -10.75 28.39 5.68
N LEU A 137 -10.63 27.08 5.45
CA LEU A 137 -10.56 26.50 4.12
C LEU A 137 -11.97 26.37 3.51
N PRO A 138 -12.08 26.45 2.16
CA PRO A 138 -13.37 26.38 1.49
C PRO A 138 -14.03 24.99 1.66
N GLU A 139 -15.35 24.95 1.74
CA GLU A 139 -16.15 23.72 1.81
C GLU A 139 -16.30 23.00 0.46
N PHE A 140 -15.37 23.18 -0.45
CA PHE A 140 -15.33 22.53 -1.77
C PHE A 140 -13.89 22.36 -2.23
N GLY A 141 -13.69 21.44 -3.19
CA GLY A 141 -12.36 21.21 -3.76
C GLY A 141 -11.40 20.56 -2.77
N PHE A 142 -11.92 19.71 -1.87
CA PHE A 142 -11.12 18.97 -0.92
C PHE A 142 -10.04 18.17 -1.65
N ARG A 143 -8.83 18.24 -1.11
CA ARG A 143 -7.65 17.55 -1.61
C ARG A 143 -6.89 16.95 -0.44
N GLU A 144 -6.37 15.78 -0.64
CA GLU A 144 -5.37 15.18 0.24
C GLU A 144 -4.09 14.92 -0.52
N ASP A 145 -2.97 15.07 0.15
CA ASP A 145 -1.68 14.60 -0.31
C ASP A 145 -1.32 13.36 0.51
N TYR A 146 -0.84 12.31 -0.14
CA TYR A 146 -0.52 11.06 0.52
C TYR A 146 0.79 10.43 -0.01
N VAL A 147 1.38 9.60 0.82
CA VAL A 147 2.50 8.72 0.45
C VAL A 147 2.14 7.28 0.78
N ARG A 148 2.72 6.34 0.05
CA ARG A 148 2.60 4.92 0.32
C ARG A 148 3.90 4.39 0.88
N CYS A 149 3.83 3.76 2.04
CA CYS A 149 4.94 3.08 2.67
C CYS A 149 4.68 1.57 2.62
N ALA A 150 5.63 0.80 2.12
CA ALA A 150 5.53 -0.65 2.15
C ALA A 150 6.89 -1.28 2.45
N LYS A 151 6.88 -2.35 3.24
CA LYS A 151 8.06 -3.14 3.58
C LYS A 151 7.75 -4.63 3.40
N ALA A 152 8.70 -5.37 2.84
CA ALA A 152 8.64 -6.81 2.74
C ALA A 152 9.91 -7.42 3.32
N LEU A 153 9.73 -8.47 4.12
CA LEU A 153 10.79 -9.31 4.65
C LEU A 153 10.86 -10.58 3.81
N VAL A 154 12.04 -10.91 3.33
CA VAL A 154 12.29 -12.10 2.53
C VAL A 154 13.57 -12.78 2.96
N VAL A 155 13.70 -14.08 2.70
CA VAL A 155 14.88 -14.87 3.08
C VAL A 155 15.78 -15.11 1.88
N GLY A 156 17.06 -14.81 2.05
CA GLY A 156 18.13 -15.21 1.15
C GLY A 156 18.90 -16.41 1.71
N GLY A 157 18.69 -17.60 1.19
CA GLY A 157 19.40 -18.82 1.61
C GLY A 157 19.10 -19.25 3.05
N THR A 158 19.46 -18.44 4.05
CA THR A 158 19.17 -18.67 5.48
C THR A 158 18.25 -17.60 6.03
N ALA A 159 17.50 -17.92 7.09
CA ALA A 159 16.54 -17.00 7.67
C ALA A 159 17.13 -16.12 8.80
N GLU A 160 18.43 -16.13 9.00
CA GLU A 160 19.09 -15.37 10.07
C GLU A 160 18.93 -13.87 9.85
N GLY A 161 18.78 -13.13 10.95
CA GLY A 161 18.63 -11.68 10.95
C GLY A 161 17.34 -11.23 11.62
N GLN A 162 17.16 -9.92 11.68
CA GLN A 162 16.00 -9.25 12.29
C GLN A 162 15.51 -8.12 11.39
N ASP A 163 14.24 -7.78 11.55
CA ASP A 163 13.69 -6.56 10.93
C ASP A 163 14.31 -5.33 11.58
N LEU A 164 14.43 -4.27 10.81
CA LEU A 164 14.98 -2.99 11.23
C LEU A 164 14.11 -1.85 10.69
N LEU A 165 14.11 -0.74 11.40
CA LEU A 165 13.55 0.51 10.84
C LEU A 165 14.41 0.95 9.65
N VAL A 166 13.75 1.30 8.56
CA VAL A 166 14.39 1.78 7.32
C VAL A 166 14.22 3.28 7.14
N GLY A 167 13.41 3.94 7.99
CA GLY A 167 13.24 5.39 8.01
C GLY A 167 12.02 5.91 7.24
N MET A 168 11.08 5.06 6.91
CA MET A 168 9.82 5.51 6.28
C MET A 168 8.96 6.33 7.26
N PRO A 169 8.16 7.30 6.77
CA PRO A 169 7.28 8.11 7.64
C PRO A 169 6.31 7.28 8.48
N LEU A 170 5.73 6.23 7.92
CA LEU A 170 4.92 5.23 8.62
C LEU A 170 5.56 3.87 8.41
N GLU A 171 5.85 3.15 9.50
CA GLU A 171 6.60 1.91 9.40
C GLU A 171 6.17 0.89 10.45
N LEU A 172 5.95 -0.35 10.02
CA LEU A 172 5.80 -1.50 10.89
C LEU A 172 7.15 -2.18 11.09
N LEU A 173 7.51 -2.45 12.35
CA LEU A 173 8.67 -3.26 12.74
C LEU A 173 8.18 -4.60 13.28
N ALA A 174 8.63 -5.70 12.68
CA ALA A 174 8.44 -7.03 13.23
C ALA A 174 9.41 -7.23 14.41
N GLU A 175 8.88 -7.45 15.62
CA GLU A 175 9.69 -7.63 16.82
C GLU A 175 10.37 -9.01 16.87
N GLU A 176 9.89 -9.96 16.07
CA GLU A 176 10.48 -11.27 15.85
C GLU A 176 10.66 -11.54 14.36
N ASN A 177 11.60 -12.39 14.02
CA ASN A 177 11.79 -12.84 12.66
C ASN A 177 10.64 -13.79 12.27
N PRO A 178 9.78 -13.44 11.29
CA PRO A 178 8.61 -14.23 10.94
C PRO A 178 8.95 -15.63 10.38
N TYR A 179 10.19 -15.83 9.93
CA TYR A 179 10.64 -17.11 9.37
C TYR A 179 11.29 -18.03 10.40
N LEU A 180 11.58 -17.54 11.60
CA LEU A 180 12.19 -18.29 12.69
C LEU A 180 11.25 -18.50 13.87
N THR A 181 10.27 -17.63 14.06
CA THR A 181 9.28 -17.78 15.14
C THR A 181 8.42 -19.01 14.94
N LYS A 182 8.11 -19.68 16.06
CA LYS A 182 7.14 -20.79 16.10
C LYS A 182 5.74 -20.32 16.52
N SER A 183 5.60 -19.04 16.82
CA SER A 183 4.32 -18.44 17.18
C SER A 183 3.36 -18.40 15.99
N THR A 184 2.08 -18.51 16.26
CA THR A 184 1.00 -18.30 15.28
C THR A 184 0.66 -16.81 15.09
N SER A 185 1.24 -15.94 15.91
CA SER A 185 1.12 -14.48 15.85
C SER A 185 2.50 -13.85 15.77
N LEU A 186 2.62 -12.80 14.98
CA LEU A 186 3.84 -12.00 14.85
C LEU A 186 3.62 -10.69 15.60
N PRO A 187 4.36 -10.41 16.70
CA PRO A 187 4.31 -9.11 17.34
C PRO A 187 4.94 -8.07 16.43
N VAL A 188 4.22 -6.97 16.22
CA VAL A 188 4.67 -5.84 15.40
C VAL A 188 4.49 -4.54 16.18
N ARG A 189 5.33 -3.57 15.90
CA ARG A 189 5.24 -2.22 16.44
C ARG A 189 5.12 -1.22 15.30
N LEU A 190 4.17 -0.30 15.43
CA LEU A 190 3.97 0.78 14.47
C LEU A 190 4.78 2.01 14.89
N PHE A 191 5.42 2.63 13.90
CA PHE A 191 6.19 3.86 14.07
C PHE A 191 5.67 4.95 13.15
N TRP A 192 5.63 6.18 13.66
CA TRP A 192 5.38 7.40 12.90
C TRP A 192 6.56 8.33 13.04
N GLN A 193 7.21 8.67 11.92
CA GLN A 193 8.41 9.52 11.87
C GLN A 193 9.53 9.05 12.84
N GLY A 194 9.70 7.74 12.94
CA GLY A 194 10.71 7.11 13.81
C GLY A 194 10.31 6.96 15.27
N GLU A 195 9.18 7.53 15.70
CA GLU A 195 8.67 7.40 17.07
C GLU A 195 7.58 6.32 17.15
N PRO A 196 7.59 5.46 18.17
CA PRO A 196 6.58 4.43 18.32
C PRO A 196 5.21 5.05 18.60
N LEU A 197 4.19 4.54 17.91
CA LEU A 197 2.80 4.89 18.18
C LEU A 197 2.25 3.89 19.22
N PRO A 198 1.90 4.36 20.44
CA PRO A 198 1.33 3.50 21.47
C PRO A 198 -0.15 3.19 21.16
N ASP A 199 -0.60 2.01 21.65
CA ASP A 199 -2.00 1.63 21.79
C ASP A 199 -2.88 1.73 20.52
N ILE A 200 -2.32 1.46 19.35
CA ILE A 200 -3.10 1.29 18.11
C ILE A 200 -3.55 -0.17 18.02
N GLN A 201 -4.86 -0.37 18.09
CA GLN A 201 -5.54 -1.67 17.89
C GLN A 201 -6.13 -1.74 16.49
#